data_9d0debb28ecba3c447f8b61c2eb61e7f
#
_entry.id   9d0debb28ecba3c447f8b61c2eb61e7f
#
_cell.length_a   1.000
_cell.length_b   1.000
_cell.length_c   1.000
_cell.angle_alpha   90.00
_cell.angle_beta   90.00
_cell.angle_gamma   90.00
#
_symmetry.space_group_name_H-M   'P 1'
#
loop_
_entity.id
_entity.type
_entity.pdbx_description
1 polymer ?
#
loop_
_entity_poly.entity_id
_entity_poly.type
_entity_poly.pdbx_seq_one_letter_code
_entity_poly.pdbx_strand_id
1 'polypeptide(L)'
;MIGKSIKFILIGIIVILAASVVALQLYHRTSSTRTRSDQEYLALLKQVVGIVKKSYVDPVDEKKLVKGAINGMLSSLDPHSVYMPADSFKEMQVSTSGSFGGLGIEITVKDGKLTVISPIEDTPASKAGIRSGDHIALINNVPTRDMNINDAVSRMRGPKDTKVILTILRKGSDKPLVFPLIRDVILVKSLRFRTLEPGYGYLRIMQFQARTGMDLATALETLKKENGGTLQGLILDLRNNPGGLLDQAVSVANHFLGDRRDNSLIVYTRGREESSRHDFMASIGEKEPPYPIVVLINGGSASASEIIAGALQDHGRAVIIGTQSFGKGSVQSIMGLPNNAGLLLTTAKYYTPKGRSIQAKGITPDIVVENLVLNGKTNLESTPFREKDLEHHITDGTKKPVGPEQPEKPLSPAQPLPLAPSQKPDDSIKPIDDIHVPPKTLTDDQVKQDYQLLRAVDLLKGWELLKKAAKNK
;
A
#
# COMPACT_ATOMS: atom_id res chain seq x y z
N MET A 1 1.64 -40.00 65.13
CA MET A 1 1.47 -39.99 63.64
C MET A 1 1.73 -38.64 63.02
N ILE A 2 1.60 -37.50 63.69
CA ILE A 2 1.74 -36.13 63.14
C ILE A 2 3.18 -35.76 62.68
N GLY A 3 4.23 -36.35 63.30
CA GLY A 3 5.62 -36.02 62.95
C GLY A 3 6.14 -36.56 61.62
N LYS A 4 5.52 -37.60 61.03
CA LYS A 4 5.92 -38.13 59.69
C LYS A 4 5.37 -37.27 58.58
N SER A 5 4.15 -36.78 58.66
CA SER A 5 3.52 -35.94 57.65
C SER A 5 4.20 -34.57 57.51
N ILE A 6 4.66 -33.98 58.62
CA ILE A 6 5.42 -32.71 58.59
C ILE A 6 6.74 -32.87 57.88
N LYS A 7 7.45 -33.99 58.05
CA LYS A 7 8.71 -34.27 57.34
C LYS A 7 8.53 -34.40 55.82
N PHE A 8 7.46 -35.04 55.34
CA PHE A 8 7.15 -35.13 53.92
C PHE A 8 6.80 -33.76 53.30
N ILE A 9 6.07 -32.91 54.05
CA ILE A 9 5.76 -31.54 53.60
C ILE A 9 7.02 -30.70 53.50
N LEU A 10 7.91 -30.76 54.49
CA LEU A 10 9.22 -30.06 54.46
C LEU A 10 10.10 -30.52 53.32
N ILE A 11 10.18 -31.80 53.04
CA ILE A 11 10.94 -32.35 51.89
C ILE A 11 10.35 -31.85 50.57
N GLY A 12 9.02 -31.86 50.43
CA GLY A 12 8.33 -31.30 49.27
C GLY A 12 8.65 -29.83 49.00
N ILE A 13 8.63 -29.00 50.03
CA ILE A 13 8.97 -27.56 49.94
C ILE A 13 10.47 -27.37 49.53
N ILE A 14 11.40 -28.17 50.09
CA ILE A 14 12.83 -28.10 49.72
C ILE A 14 13.02 -28.51 48.24
N VAL A 15 12.31 -29.52 47.76
CA VAL A 15 12.40 -29.94 46.34
C VAL A 15 11.85 -28.87 45.39
N ILE A 16 10.74 -28.23 45.76
CA ILE A 16 10.17 -27.14 44.96
C ILE A 16 11.11 -25.91 44.94
N LEU A 17 11.72 -25.56 46.09
CA LEU A 17 12.69 -24.48 46.15
C LEU A 17 13.96 -24.79 45.33
N ALA A 18 14.45 -26.00 45.40
CA ALA A 18 15.60 -26.43 44.61
C ALA A 18 15.31 -26.39 43.09
N ALA A 19 14.13 -26.88 42.69
CA ALA A 19 13.67 -26.80 41.29
C ALA A 19 13.51 -25.37 40.82
N SER A 20 13.00 -24.47 41.64
CA SER A 20 12.87 -23.04 41.33
C SER A 20 14.22 -22.35 41.13
N VAL A 21 15.22 -22.68 41.99
CA VAL A 21 16.59 -22.14 41.87
C VAL A 21 17.26 -22.64 40.59
N VAL A 22 17.09 -23.93 40.25
CA VAL A 22 17.62 -24.50 39.00
C VAL A 22 16.96 -23.86 37.77
N ALA A 23 15.65 -23.69 37.80
CA ALA A 23 14.91 -23.00 36.71
C ALA A 23 15.37 -21.54 36.55
N LEU A 24 15.58 -20.81 37.64
CA LEU A 24 16.07 -19.45 37.64
C LEU A 24 17.52 -19.37 37.09
N GLN A 25 18.38 -20.31 37.48
CA GLN A 25 19.76 -20.40 36.96
C GLN A 25 19.82 -20.75 35.48
N LEU A 26 18.92 -21.62 34.98
CA LEU A 26 18.81 -21.95 33.59
C LEU A 26 18.30 -20.73 32.79
N TYR A 27 17.32 -20.03 33.32
CA TYR A 27 16.80 -18.79 32.73
C TYR A 27 17.89 -17.71 32.63
N HIS A 28 18.65 -17.48 33.70
CA HIS A 28 19.76 -16.52 33.66
C HIS A 28 20.92 -16.97 32.73
N ARG A 29 21.21 -18.26 32.62
CA ARG A 29 22.23 -18.76 31.68
C ARG A 29 21.80 -18.54 30.22
N THR A 30 20.56 -18.85 29.88
CA THR A 30 20.03 -18.64 28.50
C THR A 30 19.97 -17.17 28.14
N SER A 31 19.53 -16.31 29.06
CA SER A 31 19.51 -14.85 28.86
C SER A 31 20.94 -14.28 28.70
N SER A 32 21.89 -14.68 29.52
CA SER A 32 23.28 -14.20 29.44
C SER A 32 24.00 -14.62 28.16
N THR A 33 23.75 -15.85 27.67
CA THR A 33 24.34 -16.33 26.41
C THR A 33 23.80 -15.56 25.20
N ARG A 34 22.51 -15.24 25.20
CA ARG A 34 21.88 -14.50 24.12
C ARG A 34 22.38 -13.05 24.06
N THR A 35 22.46 -12.37 25.20
CA THR A 35 22.97 -10.99 25.29
C THR A 35 24.43 -10.90 24.84
N ARG A 36 25.27 -11.91 25.17
CA ARG A 36 26.67 -11.95 24.76
C ARG A 36 26.84 -12.13 23.25
N SER A 37 26.05 -12.99 22.64
CA SER A 37 26.01 -13.17 21.18
C SER A 37 25.61 -11.88 20.45
N ASP A 38 24.59 -11.18 20.92
CA ASP A 38 24.13 -9.93 20.29
C ASP A 38 25.21 -8.84 20.35
N GLN A 39 25.92 -8.72 21.47
CA GLN A 39 27.03 -7.79 21.63
C GLN A 39 28.23 -8.13 20.72
N GLU A 40 28.54 -9.41 20.54
CA GLU A 40 29.59 -9.86 19.63
C GLU A 40 29.29 -9.51 18.16
N TYR A 41 28.05 -9.72 17.71
CA TYR A 41 27.64 -9.35 16.34
C TYR A 41 27.65 -7.83 16.12
N LEU A 42 27.21 -7.04 17.09
CA LEU A 42 27.27 -5.58 17.01
C LEU A 42 28.73 -5.08 17.00
N ALA A 43 29.60 -5.70 17.79
CA ALA A 43 31.03 -5.38 17.79
C ALA A 43 31.71 -5.71 16.46
N LEU A 44 31.35 -6.85 15.84
CA LEU A 44 31.81 -7.24 14.52
C LEU A 44 31.36 -6.23 13.45
N LEU A 45 30.09 -5.84 13.45
CA LEU A 45 29.58 -4.83 12.51
C LEU A 45 30.34 -3.51 12.64
N LYS A 46 30.55 -3.03 13.87
CA LYS A 46 31.33 -1.82 14.16
C LYS A 46 32.77 -1.94 13.67
N GLN A 47 33.42 -3.10 13.87
CA GLN A 47 34.77 -3.36 13.39
C GLN A 47 34.85 -3.32 11.87
N VAL A 48 33.90 -3.96 11.15
CA VAL A 48 33.85 -3.97 9.69
C VAL A 48 33.66 -2.54 9.16
N VAL A 49 32.73 -1.75 9.73
CA VAL A 49 32.56 -0.34 9.37
C VAL A 49 33.87 0.45 9.56
N GLY A 50 34.59 0.21 10.65
CA GLY A 50 35.89 0.86 10.91
C GLY A 50 36.95 0.49 9.87
N ILE A 51 37.03 -0.77 9.47
CA ILE A 51 37.96 -1.25 8.43
C ILE A 51 37.62 -0.60 7.08
N VAL A 52 36.35 -0.62 6.68
CA VAL A 52 35.90 0.00 5.43
C VAL A 52 36.25 1.48 5.39
N LYS A 53 35.95 2.25 6.45
CA LYS A 53 36.29 3.68 6.54
C LYS A 53 37.78 3.94 6.41
N LYS A 54 38.62 3.06 6.93
CA LYS A 54 40.08 3.23 6.95
C LYS A 54 40.77 2.75 5.68
N SER A 55 40.25 1.68 5.05
CA SER A 55 40.99 0.92 4.06
C SER A 55 40.37 0.89 2.66
N TYR A 56 39.12 1.40 2.50
CA TYR A 56 38.52 1.50 1.19
C TYR A 56 39.26 2.53 0.34
N VAL A 57 39.34 2.28 -1.00
CA VAL A 57 40.14 3.06 -1.94
C VAL A 57 39.73 4.52 -2.01
N ASP A 58 38.42 4.83 -1.88
CA ASP A 58 37.88 6.19 -1.90
C ASP A 58 37.32 6.59 -0.53
N PRO A 59 37.21 7.89 -0.22
CA PRO A 59 36.55 8.39 0.99
C PRO A 59 35.10 7.90 1.09
N VAL A 60 34.72 7.33 2.24
CA VAL A 60 33.40 6.72 2.44
C VAL A 60 32.53 7.57 3.36
N ASP A 61 31.28 7.78 2.96
CA ASP A 61 30.27 8.41 3.80
C ASP A 61 29.68 7.37 4.78
N GLU A 62 29.93 7.58 6.07
CA GLU A 62 29.45 6.71 7.14
C GLU A 62 27.92 6.56 7.16
N LYS A 63 27.18 7.65 6.87
CA LYS A 63 25.71 7.61 6.81
C LYS A 63 25.21 6.66 5.71
N LYS A 64 25.90 6.66 4.56
CA LYS A 64 25.59 5.73 3.46
C LYS A 64 25.88 4.29 3.84
N LEU A 65 26.99 4.02 4.54
CA LEU A 65 27.33 2.67 5.02
C LEU A 65 26.28 2.15 6.00
N VAL A 66 25.93 2.94 7.01
CA VAL A 66 24.92 2.55 8.01
C VAL A 66 23.57 2.31 7.35
N LYS A 67 23.14 3.21 6.44
CA LYS A 67 21.92 3.02 5.68
C LYS A 67 21.95 1.73 4.84
N GLY A 68 23.08 1.44 4.19
CA GLY A 68 23.28 0.21 3.42
C GLY A 68 23.19 -1.04 4.30
N ALA A 69 23.77 -1.02 5.49
CA ALA A 69 23.70 -2.13 6.45
C ALA A 69 22.26 -2.39 6.93
N ILE A 70 21.51 -1.32 7.28
CA ILE A 70 20.09 -1.43 7.68
C ILE A 70 19.24 -1.98 6.51
N ASN A 71 19.42 -1.47 5.30
CA ASN A 71 18.70 -1.97 4.13
C ASN A 71 19.03 -3.44 3.85
N GLY A 72 20.32 -3.83 3.92
CA GLY A 72 20.73 -5.23 3.74
C GLY A 72 20.10 -6.18 4.77
N MET A 73 20.02 -5.76 6.02
CA MET A 73 19.33 -6.52 7.08
C MET A 73 17.83 -6.68 6.78
N LEU A 74 17.16 -5.62 6.36
CA LEU A 74 15.73 -5.65 6.10
C LEU A 74 15.40 -6.45 4.82
N SER A 75 16.18 -6.27 3.76
CA SER A 75 15.98 -7.01 2.51
C SER A 75 16.21 -8.51 2.63
N SER A 76 16.97 -8.97 3.65
CA SER A 76 17.09 -10.40 3.96
C SER A 76 15.85 -11.01 4.61
N LEU A 77 14.88 -10.18 5.06
CA LEU A 77 13.64 -10.65 5.68
C LEU A 77 12.54 -10.85 4.63
N ASP A 78 12.25 -9.80 3.88
CA ASP A 78 11.20 -9.77 2.85
C ASP A 78 11.33 -8.48 1.99
N PRO A 79 10.66 -8.41 0.81
CA PRO A 79 10.77 -7.26 -0.09
C PRO A 79 9.98 -6.01 0.37
N HIS A 80 9.21 -6.10 1.44
CA HIS A 80 8.32 -5.02 1.92
C HIS A 80 8.83 -4.36 3.20
N SER A 81 9.76 -5.00 3.92
CA SER A 81 10.39 -4.41 5.10
C SER A 81 11.45 -3.41 4.67
N VAL A 82 11.24 -2.11 4.96
CA VAL A 82 12.04 -1.02 4.40
C VAL A 82 12.34 0.03 5.46
N TYR A 83 13.59 0.52 5.47
CA TYR A 83 13.99 1.74 6.18
C TYR A 83 13.73 2.95 5.29
N MET A 84 13.00 3.92 5.81
CA MET A 84 12.69 5.18 5.11
C MET A 84 13.45 6.34 5.74
N PRO A 85 14.31 7.04 4.99
CA PRO A 85 14.79 8.36 5.39
C PRO A 85 13.65 9.34 5.65
N ALA A 86 13.92 10.43 6.38
CA ALA A 86 12.91 11.41 6.80
C ALA A 86 12.02 11.91 5.66
N ASP A 87 12.60 12.22 4.49
CA ASP A 87 11.85 12.72 3.34
C ASP A 87 10.89 11.65 2.79
N SER A 88 11.39 10.43 2.56
CA SER A 88 10.56 9.31 2.07
C SER A 88 9.47 8.91 3.08
N PHE A 89 9.80 8.98 4.38
CA PHE A 89 8.81 8.71 5.44
C PHE A 89 7.70 9.75 5.45
N LYS A 90 8.05 11.03 5.30
CA LYS A 90 7.10 12.13 5.17
C LYS A 90 6.22 11.99 3.91
N GLU A 91 6.79 11.61 2.78
CA GLU A 91 6.03 11.36 1.54
C GLU A 91 5.05 10.21 1.71
N MET A 92 5.45 9.12 2.35
CA MET A 92 4.58 8.00 2.67
C MET A 92 3.43 8.43 3.59
N GLN A 93 3.71 9.25 4.63
CA GLN A 93 2.66 9.80 5.50
C GLN A 93 1.67 10.69 4.73
N VAL A 94 2.16 11.51 3.79
CA VAL A 94 1.31 12.32 2.90
C VAL A 94 0.45 11.43 2.01
N SER A 95 1.04 10.40 1.40
CA SER A 95 0.32 9.45 0.55
C SER A 95 -0.79 8.70 1.30
N THR A 96 -0.52 8.27 2.53
CA THR A 96 -1.49 7.55 3.36
C THR A 96 -2.56 8.45 3.96
N SER A 97 -2.22 9.69 4.34
CA SER A 97 -3.20 10.66 4.84
C SER A 97 -4.16 11.14 3.72
N GLY A 98 -3.73 11.10 2.47
CA GLY A 98 -4.46 11.65 1.32
C GLY A 98 -4.56 13.17 1.35
N SER A 99 -3.68 13.83 2.11
CA SER A 99 -3.67 15.28 2.23
C SER A 99 -2.25 15.83 2.45
N PHE A 100 -2.00 17.00 1.94
CA PHE A 100 -0.73 17.71 2.16
C PHE A 100 -0.93 19.22 2.16
N GLY A 101 -0.06 19.92 2.88
CA GLY A 101 -0.02 21.38 2.82
C GLY A 101 0.68 21.85 1.53
N GLY A 102 0.00 22.68 0.73
CA GLY A 102 0.54 23.13 -0.54
C GLY A 102 -0.38 24.07 -1.31
N LEU A 103 -0.17 24.17 -2.61
CA LEU A 103 -0.88 25.08 -3.50
C LEU A 103 -1.95 24.39 -4.36
N GLY A 104 -1.89 23.05 -4.51
CA GLY A 104 -2.82 22.29 -5.36
C GLY A 104 -2.52 22.47 -6.86
N ILE A 105 -1.28 22.16 -7.27
CA ILE A 105 -0.84 22.24 -8.67
C ILE A 105 -0.22 20.90 -9.07
N GLU A 106 -0.67 20.34 -10.16
CA GLU A 106 0.02 19.25 -10.86
C GLU A 106 1.04 19.85 -11.81
N ILE A 107 2.30 19.39 -11.73
CA ILE A 107 3.42 19.92 -12.50
C ILE A 107 4.17 18.83 -13.23
N THR A 108 4.85 19.23 -14.29
CA THR A 108 5.81 18.38 -15.03
C THR A 108 6.98 19.21 -15.51
N VAL A 109 8.03 18.55 -15.99
CA VAL A 109 9.09 19.21 -16.75
C VAL A 109 8.83 18.99 -18.23
N LYS A 110 8.58 20.06 -18.97
CA LYS A 110 8.39 20.03 -20.42
C LYS A 110 9.40 20.97 -21.07
N ASP A 111 10.17 20.46 -22.00
CA ASP A 111 11.23 21.21 -22.71
C ASP A 111 12.20 21.91 -21.72
N GLY A 112 12.60 21.20 -20.65
CA GLY A 112 13.47 21.74 -19.60
C GLY A 112 12.83 22.83 -18.70
N LYS A 113 11.50 23.00 -18.78
CA LYS A 113 10.76 24.05 -18.05
C LYS A 113 9.72 23.44 -17.13
N LEU A 114 9.68 23.89 -15.88
CA LEU A 114 8.66 23.51 -14.91
C LEU A 114 7.30 24.04 -15.35
N THR A 115 6.41 23.17 -15.74
CA THR A 115 5.13 23.51 -16.40
C THR A 115 3.95 22.95 -15.63
N VAL A 116 2.90 23.76 -15.49
CA VAL A 116 1.63 23.34 -14.88
C VAL A 116 0.88 22.42 -15.84
N ILE A 117 0.60 21.19 -15.37
CA ILE A 117 -0.34 20.28 -16.07
C ILE A 117 -1.75 20.79 -15.83
N SER A 118 -2.13 20.94 -14.54
CA SER A 118 -3.47 21.35 -14.13
C SER A 118 -3.44 21.91 -12.70
N PRO A 119 -4.15 22.99 -12.39
CA PRO A 119 -4.50 23.29 -11.01
C PRO A 119 -5.59 22.33 -10.55
N ILE A 120 -5.51 21.88 -9.28
CA ILE A 120 -6.57 21.07 -8.64
C ILE A 120 -7.74 22.00 -8.27
N GLU A 121 -8.95 21.59 -8.56
CA GLU A 121 -10.16 22.37 -8.22
C GLU A 121 -10.24 22.72 -6.74
N ASP A 122 -10.81 23.87 -6.42
CA ASP A 122 -11.01 24.41 -5.07
C ASP A 122 -9.74 24.69 -4.25
N THR A 123 -8.56 24.62 -4.86
CA THR A 123 -7.26 24.87 -4.22
C THR A 123 -6.81 26.33 -4.37
N PRO A 124 -5.83 26.78 -3.60
CA PRO A 124 -5.26 28.13 -3.73
C PRO A 124 -4.82 28.47 -5.16
N ALA A 125 -4.23 27.53 -5.88
CA ALA A 125 -3.76 27.76 -7.24
C ALA A 125 -4.92 27.94 -8.22
N SER A 126 -5.95 27.12 -8.11
CA SER A 126 -7.17 27.22 -8.93
C SER A 126 -7.88 28.55 -8.69
N LYS A 127 -8.09 28.92 -7.43
CA LYS A 127 -8.74 30.19 -7.04
C LYS A 127 -7.98 31.42 -7.50
N ALA A 128 -6.64 31.34 -7.55
CA ALA A 128 -5.80 32.43 -8.05
C ALA A 128 -5.74 32.53 -9.57
N GLY A 129 -6.31 31.59 -10.32
CA GLY A 129 -6.35 31.63 -11.78
C GLY A 129 -5.07 31.11 -12.46
N ILE A 130 -4.32 30.22 -11.81
CA ILE A 130 -3.27 29.44 -12.46
C ILE A 130 -3.92 28.50 -13.48
N ARG A 131 -3.25 28.27 -14.62
CA ARG A 131 -3.81 27.53 -15.75
C ARG A 131 -2.89 26.43 -16.25
N SER A 132 -3.45 25.44 -16.91
CA SER A 132 -2.68 24.44 -17.66
C SER A 132 -1.80 25.13 -18.72
N GLY A 133 -0.55 24.66 -18.84
CA GLY A 133 0.46 25.23 -19.74
C GLY A 133 1.21 26.43 -19.19
N ASP A 134 0.90 26.94 -17.98
CA ASP A 134 1.68 27.97 -17.33
C ASP A 134 3.09 27.46 -17.01
N HIS A 135 4.12 28.24 -17.35
CA HIS A 135 5.49 27.95 -16.98
C HIS A 135 5.84 28.66 -15.66
N ILE A 136 6.20 27.90 -14.64
CA ILE A 136 6.64 28.43 -13.34
C ILE A 136 8.12 28.81 -13.48
N ALA A 137 8.40 30.10 -13.59
CA ALA A 137 9.75 30.63 -13.77
C ALA A 137 10.50 30.82 -12.45
N LEU A 138 9.79 31.28 -11.40
CA LEU A 138 10.38 31.50 -10.07
C LEU A 138 9.44 30.96 -8.99
N ILE A 139 10.04 30.43 -7.90
CA ILE A 139 9.37 30.08 -6.64
C ILE A 139 10.07 30.87 -5.53
N ASN A 140 9.36 31.80 -4.86
CA ASN A 140 9.92 32.71 -3.87
C ASN A 140 11.18 33.44 -4.37
N ASN A 141 11.12 33.98 -5.59
CA ASN A 141 12.22 34.66 -6.30
C ASN A 141 13.42 33.74 -6.65
N VAL A 142 13.36 32.45 -6.45
CA VAL A 142 14.40 31.50 -6.86
C VAL A 142 14.06 30.92 -8.23
N PRO A 143 14.96 31.01 -9.24
CA PRO A 143 14.72 30.46 -10.57
C PRO A 143 14.53 28.94 -10.55
N THR A 144 13.56 28.44 -11.35
CA THR A 144 13.26 27.01 -11.46
C THR A 144 14.06 26.28 -12.54
N ARG A 145 14.87 27.01 -13.32
CA ARG A 145 15.59 26.48 -14.48
C ARG A 145 16.50 25.29 -14.15
N ASP A 146 17.17 25.36 -13.00
CA ASP A 146 18.13 24.35 -12.56
C ASP A 146 17.56 23.47 -11.42
N MET A 147 16.25 23.56 -11.17
CA MET A 147 15.58 22.74 -10.15
C MET A 147 15.11 21.43 -10.76
N ASN A 148 15.34 20.32 -10.05
CA ASN A 148 14.60 19.11 -10.33
C ASN A 148 13.15 19.24 -9.81
N ILE A 149 12.27 18.34 -10.26
CA ILE A 149 10.84 18.41 -9.91
C ILE A 149 10.60 18.28 -8.40
N ASN A 150 11.40 17.49 -7.69
CA ASN A 150 11.26 17.26 -6.24
C ASN A 150 11.65 18.52 -5.45
N ASP A 151 12.68 19.25 -5.89
CA ASP A 151 13.07 20.52 -5.28
C ASP A 151 11.95 21.56 -5.44
N ALA A 152 11.35 21.64 -6.62
CA ALA A 152 10.22 22.53 -6.87
C ALA A 152 9.01 22.17 -6.01
N VAL A 153 8.64 20.86 -5.94
CA VAL A 153 7.57 20.36 -5.09
C VAL A 153 7.82 20.68 -3.62
N SER A 154 9.04 20.44 -3.11
CA SER A 154 9.37 20.70 -1.71
C SER A 154 9.24 22.18 -1.34
N ARG A 155 9.54 23.10 -2.28
CA ARG A 155 9.39 24.55 -2.09
C ARG A 155 7.95 25.03 -2.16
N MET A 156 7.11 24.38 -2.96
CA MET A 156 5.67 24.68 -3.07
C MET A 156 4.86 24.05 -1.96
N ARG A 157 5.27 22.90 -1.41
CA ARG A 157 4.69 22.29 -0.21
C ARG A 157 5.11 23.03 1.06
N GLY A 158 4.35 22.87 2.12
CA GLY A 158 4.65 23.44 3.45
C GLY A 158 3.41 23.55 4.31
N PRO A 159 3.55 24.03 5.56
CA PRO A 159 2.42 24.17 6.47
C PRO A 159 1.31 25.06 5.88
N LYS A 160 0.06 24.72 6.22
CA LYS A 160 -1.10 25.57 5.93
C LYS A 160 -0.83 27.00 6.44
N ASP A 161 -1.46 27.98 5.81
CA ASP A 161 -1.40 29.41 6.13
C ASP A 161 -0.03 30.09 5.91
N THR A 162 0.95 29.37 5.33
CA THR A 162 2.25 29.95 4.93
C THR A 162 2.21 30.44 3.49
N LYS A 163 2.98 31.51 3.19
CA LYS A 163 2.98 32.19 1.88
C LYS A 163 4.02 31.59 0.93
N VAL A 164 3.64 31.46 -0.35
CA VAL A 164 4.55 31.18 -1.48
C VAL A 164 4.24 32.15 -2.60
N ILE A 165 5.28 32.68 -3.25
CA ILE A 165 5.14 33.54 -4.41
C ILE A 165 5.58 32.76 -5.65
N LEU A 166 4.68 32.58 -6.62
CA LEU A 166 5.01 32.00 -7.92
C LEU A 166 5.08 33.12 -8.97
N THR A 167 6.15 33.11 -9.77
CA THR A 167 6.24 33.95 -10.98
C THR A 167 6.06 33.03 -12.19
N ILE A 168 5.04 33.31 -12.98
CA ILE A 168 4.59 32.47 -14.09
C ILE A 168 4.77 33.22 -15.40
N LEU A 169 5.29 32.52 -16.40
CA LEU A 169 5.28 32.93 -17.80
C LEU A 169 4.14 32.19 -18.51
N ARG A 170 3.16 32.94 -18.98
CA ARG A 170 1.97 32.42 -19.66
C ARG A 170 2.01 32.75 -21.15
N LYS A 171 1.73 31.77 -22.00
CA LYS A 171 1.62 32.01 -23.45
C LYS A 171 0.50 33.03 -23.72
N GLY A 172 0.86 34.09 -24.47
CA GLY A 172 -0.06 35.21 -24.76
C GLY A 172 -0.08 36.33 -23.72
N SER A 173 0.86 36.31 -22.73
CA SER A 173 1.10 37.42 -21.81
C SER A 173 2.50 37.95 -22.01
N ASP A 174 2.64 39.25 -22.27
CA ASP A 174 3.91 39.90 -22.51
C ASP A 174 4.72 40.14 -21.22
N LYS A 175 4.08 40.02 -20.07
CA LYS A 175 4.71 40.25 -18.76
C LYS A 175 4.59 39.04 -17.88
N PRO A 176 5.60 38.74 -17.03
CA PRO A 176 5.49 37.74 -15.99
C PRO A 176 4.30 38.02 -15.06
N LEU A 177 3.54 36.99 -14.72
CA LEU A 177 2.42 37.05 -13.78
C LEU A 177 2.90 36.60 -12.40
N VAL A 178 2.69 37.44 -11.37
CA VAL A 178 3.12 37.16 -10.00
C VAL A 178 1.89 36.75 -9.17
N PHE A 179 1.93 35.55 -8.60
CA PHE A 179 0.89 34.98 -7.77
C PHE A 179 1.37 34.82 -6.33
N PRO A 180 0.98 35.74 -5.41
CA PRO A 180 1.17 35.50 -3.97
C PRO A 180 0.08 34.53 -3.48
N LEU A 181 0.46 33.29 -3.15
CA LEU A 181 -0.44 32.22 -2.74
C LEU A 181 -0.23 31.90 -1.27
N ILE A 182 -1.30 31.55 -0.58
CA ILE A 182 -1.28 31.00 0.76
C ILE A 182 -1.49 29.49 0.65
N ARG A 183 -0.61 28.69 1.25
CA ARG A 183 -0.76 27.24 1.26
C ARG A 183 -2.00 26.84 2.05
N ASP A 184 -2.68 25.82 1.57
CA ASP A 184 -3.81 25.22 2.28
C ASP A 184 -3.64 23.69 2.32
N VAL A 185 -4.53 23.01 3.03
CA VAL A 185 -4.60 21.54 3.01
C VAL A 185 -5.21 21.10 1.68
N ILE A 186 -4.41 20.45 0.85
CA ILE A 186 -4.82 19.90 -0.43
C ILE A 186 -5.26 18.46 -0.23
N LEU A 187 -6.51 18.15 -0.57
CA LEU A 187 -7.06 16.80 -0.50
C LEU A 187 -6.86 16.08 -1.83
N VAL A 188 -6.28 14.89 -1.77
CA VAL A 188 -6.13 14.00 -2.92
C VAL A 188 -7.32 13.04 -2.93
N LYS A 189 -8.16 13.10 -3.96
CA LYS A 189 -9.32 12.21 -4.08
C LYS A 189 -8.87 10.76 -4.22
N SER A 190 -9.23 9.92 -3.25
CA SER A 190 -8.90 8.49 -3.24
C SER A 190 -9.84 7.64 -4.09
N LEU A 191 -10.99 8.19 -4.49
CA LEU A 191 -12.00 7.50 -5.30
C LEU A 191 -12.64 8.43 -6.34
N ARG A 192 -13.27 7.80 -7.32
CA ARG A 192 -14.09 8.43 -8.36
C ARG A 192 -15.36 7.63 -8.54
N PHE A 193 -16.44 8.30 -8.89
CA PHE A 193 -17.72 7.65 -9.09
C PHE A 193 -18.53 8.35 -10.18
N ARG A 194 -19.46 7.62 -10.76
CA ARG A 194 -20.47 8.15 -11.70
C ARG A 194 -21.61 7.16 -11.86
N THR A 195 -22.76 7.64 -12.28
CA THR A 195 -23.83 6.82 -12.84
C THR A 195 -23.43 6.40 -14.26
N LEU A 196 -23.39 5.09 -14.55
CA LEU A 196 -23.12 4.56 -15.90
C LEU A 196 -24.38 4.56 -16.77
N GLU A 197 -25.44 4.01 -16.22
CA GLU A 197 -26.81 3.96 -16.77
C GLU A 197 -27.79 4.15 -15.61
N PRO A 198 -29.04 4.54 -15.87
CA PRO A 198 -30.03 4.71 -14.80
C PRO A 198 -30.14 3.48 -13.90
N GLY A 199 -29.92 3.66 -12.61
CA GLY A 199 -29.90 2.60 -11.61
C GLY A 199 -28.55 1.93 -11.38
N TYR A 200 -27.53 2.12 -12.24
CA TYR A 200 -26.24 1.44 -12.14
C TYR A 200 -25.11 2.41 -11.80
N GLY A 201 -24.60 2.27 -10.56
CA GLY A 201 -23.46 3.06 -10.05
C GLY A 201 -22.12 2.41 -10.40
N TYR A 202 -21.13 3.26 -10.69
CA TYR A 202 -19.72 2.89 -10.80
C TYR A 202 -18.92 3.67 -9.79
N LEU A 203 -18.06 2.97 -9.04
CA LEU A 203 -17.19 3.55 -8.05
C LEU A 203 -15.81 2.92 -8.17
N ARG A 204 -14.78 3.72 -8.41
CA ARG A 204 -13.38 3.29 -8.48
C ARG A 204 -12.61 3.82 -7.30
N ILE A 205 -12.01 2.93 -6.53
CA ILE A 205 -11.06 3.27 -5.47
C ILE A 205 -9.65 3.13 -6.05
N MET A 206 -8.88 4.22 -6.03
CA MET A 206 -7.51 4.24 -6.57
C MET A 206 -6.47 3.88 -5.51
N GLN A 207 -6.72 4.22 -4.24
CA GLN A 207 -5.87 3.92 -3.10
C GLN A 207 -6.69 4.04 -1.80
N PHE A 208 -6.29 3.31 -0.74
CA PHE A 208 -6.92 3.41 0.58
C PHE A 208 -6.17 4.42 1.46
N GLN A 209 -6.69 5.64 1.52
CA GLN A 209 -6.20 6.77 2.29
C GLN A 209 -7.10 7.02 3.50
N ALA A 210 -6.67 7.83 4.47
CA ALA A 210 -7.36 8.05 5.74
C ALA A 210 -8.85 8.45 5.65
N ARG A 211 -9.29 8.97 4.50
CA ARG A 211 -10.67 9.42 4.28
C ARG A 211 -11.49 8.50 3.38
N THR A 212 -10.91 7.44 2.83
CA THR A 212 -11.54 6.63 1.76
C THR A 212 -12.91 6.07 2.17
N GLY A 213 -13.07 5.62 3.40
CA GLY A 213 -14.38 5.13 3.90
C GLY A 213 -15.44 6.23 3.93
N MET A 214 -15.10 7.44 4.38
CA MET A 214 -16.01 8.58 4.42
C MET A 214 -16.34 9.09 3.00
N ASP A 215 -15.33 9.16 2.13
CA ASP A 215 -15.51 9.57 0.74
C ASP A 215 -16.40 8.57 -0.02
N LEU A 216 -16.27 7.25 0.29
CA LEU A 216 -17.16 6.21 -0.22
C LEU A 216 -18.61 6.44 0.21
N ALA A 217 -18.87 6.71 1.48
CA ALA A 217 -20.21 6.98 1.98
C ALA A 217 -20.86 8.15 1.21
N THR A 218 -20.11 9.24 1.05
CA THR A 218 -20.57 10.42 0.30
C THR A 218 -20.86 10.08 -1.16
N ALA A 219 -20.01 9.27 -1.80
CA ALA A 219 -20.19 8.83 -3.18
C ALA A 219 -21.43 7.95 -3.35
N LEU A 220 -21.68 7.01 -2.43
CA LEU A 220 -22.87 6.16 -2.45
C LEU A 220 -24.15 6.97 -2.25
N GLU A 221 -24.16 7.92 -1.32
CA GLU A 221 -25.30 8.82 -1.14
C GLU A 221 -25.59 9.66 -2.38
N THR A 222 -24.55 10.18 -3.03
CA THR A 222 -24.70 10.94 -4.28
C THR A 222 -25.25 10.07 -5.40
N LEU A 223 -24.69 8.87 -5.59
CA LEU A 223 -25.19 7.91 -6.59
C LEU A 223 -26.64 7.52 -6.35
N LYS A 224 -27.04 7.28 -5.08
CA LYS A 224 -28.44 6.99 -4.74
C LYS A 224 -29.36 8.17 -5.12
N LYS A 225 -28.97 9.40 -4.78
CA LYS A 225 -29.78 10.60 -5.12
C LYS A 225 -29.93 10.77 -6.62
N GLU A 226 -28.88 10.59 -7.40
CA GLU A 226 -28.92 10.66 -8.87
C GLU A 226 -29.82 9.59 -9.50
N ASN A 227 -30.05 8.46 -8.80
CA ASN A 227 -30.81 7.31 -9.28
C ASN A 227 -32.16 7.13 -8.57
N GLY A 228 -32.77 8.19 -8.08
CA GLY A 228 -34.10 8.15 -7.48
C GLY A 228 -34.17 7.51 -6.10
N GLY A 229 -33.08 7.54 -5.34
CA GLY A 229 -33.00 7.12 -3.93
C GLY A 229 -32.44 5.71 -3.71
N THR A 230 -32.29 4.90 -4.77
CA THR A 230 -31.72 3.55 -4.67
C THR A 230 -30.95 3.16 -5.92
N LEU A 231 -30.01 2.21 -5.76
CA LEU A 231 -29.30 1.59 -6.88
C LEU A 231 -29.94 0.24 -7.22
N GLN A 232 -29.91 -0.12 -8.49
CA GLN A 232 -30.23 -1.46 -9.00
C GLN A 232 -29.00 -2.35 -9.03
N GLY A 233 -27.79 -1.75 -9.08
CA GLY A 233 -26.52 -2.45 -9.03
C GLY A 233 -25.33 -1.50 -8.87
N LEU A 234 -24.22 -2.02 -8.37
CA LEU A 234 -22.97 -1.28 -8.17
C LEU A 234 -21.79 -2.04 -8.76
N ILE A 235 -20.92 -1.31 -9.47
CA ILE A 235 -19.60 -1.80 -9.87
C ILE A 235 -18.56 -1.11 -8.99
N LEU A 236 -17.81 -1.90 -8.23
CA LEU A 236 -16.67 -1.45 -7.43
C LEU A 236 -15.37 -1.82 -8.14
N ASP A 237 -14.69 -0.84 -8.71
CA ASP A 237 -13.45 -1.02 -9.46
C ASP A 237 -12.22 -0.84 -8.56
N LEU A 238 -11.49 -1.93 -8.33
CA LEU A 238 -10.25 -2.00 -7.58
C LEU A 238 -9.04 -2.32 -8.48
N ARG A 239 -9.18 -2.27 -9.78
CA ARG A 239 -8.09 -2.52 -10.72
C ARG A 239 -7.00 -1.47 -10.57
N ASN A 240 -5.73 -1.93 -10.58
CA ASN A 240 -4.53 -1.10 -10.39
C ASN A 240 -4.54 -0.31 -9.06
N ASN A 241 -5.24 -0.81 -8.05
CA ASN A 241 -5.20 -0.25 -6.70
C ASN A 241 -4.22 -1.04 -5.83
N PRO A 242 -3.04 -0.48 -5.48
CA PRO A 242 -2.00 -1.19 -4.73
C PRO A 242 -2.35 -1.43 -3.26
N GLY A 243 -3.50 -0.97 -2.81
CA GLY A 243 -3.95 -1.04 -1.43
C GLY A 243 -3.85 0.27 -0.68
N GLY A 244 -3.38 0.23 0.55
CA GLY A 244 -3.24 1.35 1.48
C GLY A 244 -3.60 0.96 2.90
N LEU A 245 -4.28 1.84 3.63
CA LEU A 245 -4.58 1.66 5.05
C LEU A 245 -5.60 0.54 5.28
N LEU A 246 -5.25 -0.38 6.18
CA LEU A 246 -6.08 -1.54 6.56
C LEU A 246 -7.43 -1.10 7.15
N ASP A 247 -7.42 -0.14 8.07
CA ASP A 247 -8.62 0.41 8.70
C ASP A 247 -9.60 1.00 7.67
N GLN A 248 -9.08 1.55 6.58
CA GLN A 248 -9.91 2.07 5.49
C GLN A 248 -10.50 0.96 4.62
N ALA A 249 -9.77 -0.14 4.41
CA ALA A 249 -10.34 -1.32 3.76
C ALA A 249 -11.48 -1.91 4.62
N VAL A 250 -11.28 -2.00 5.92
CA VAL A 250 -12.33 -2.43 6.87
C VAL A 250 -13.51 -1.47 6.83
N SER A 251 -13.28 -0.16 6.85
CA SER A 251 -14.33 0.85 6.76
C SER A 251 -15.15 0.73 5.47
N VAL A 252 -14.49 0.56 4.32
CA VAL A 252 -15.15 0.34 3.02
C VAL A 252 -15.96 -0.95 3.01
N ALA A 253 -15.40 -2.07 3.44
CA ALA A 253 -16.10 -3.36 3.49
C ALA A 253 -17.30 -3.32 4.43
N ASN A 254 -17.22 -2.54 5.50
CA ASN A 254 -18.26 -2.35 6.49
C ASN A 254 -19.56 -1.77 5.92
N HIS A 255 -19.52 -1.02 4.81
CA HIS A 255 -20.73 -0.54 4.14
C HIS A 255 -21.54 -1.67 3.52
N PHE A 256 -20.91 -2.78 3.17
CA PHE A 256 -21.52 -3.87 2.42
C PHE A 256 -21.71 -5.16 3.22
N LEU A 257 -21.01 -5.33 4.34
CA LEU A 257 -21.00 -6.54 5.16
C LEU A 257 -21.61 -6.32 6.55
N GLY A 258 -22.13 -7.40 7.11
CA GLY A 258 -22.89 -7.38 8.35
C GLY A 258 -24.34 -6.92 8.15
N ASP A 259 -25.15 -7.11 9.15
CA ASP A 259 -26.50 -6.59 9.21
C ASP A 259 -26.76 -5.93 10.58
N ARG A 260 -28.01 -5.60 10.88
CA ARG A 260 -28.37 -5.02 12.18
C ARG A 260 -28.23 -6.00 13.36
N ARG A 261 -28.01 -7.29 13.10
CA ARG A 261 -28.01 -8.37 14.09
C ARG A 261 -26.70 -9.13 14.18
N ASP A 262 -25.87 -9.09 13.15
CA ASP A 262 -24.66 -9.92 13.04
C ASP A 262 -23.42 -9.11 12.63
N ASN A 263 -22.32 -9.37 13.35
CA ASN A 263 -21.02 -8.83 13.04
C ASN A 263 -20.26 -9.80 12.12
N SER A 264 -20.24 -9.50 10.83
CA SER A 264 -19.47 -10.32 9.89
C SER A 264 -17.96 -10.05 10.00
N LEU A 265 -17.16 -11.10 10.03
CA LEU A 265 -15.71 -10.98 9.94
C LEU A 265 -15.33 -10.43 8.55
N ILE A 266 -14.52 -9.37 8.51
CA ILE A 266 -14.03 -8.78 7.26
C ILE A 266 -12.67 -9.38 6.91
N VAL A 267 -11.76 -9.39 7.86
CA VAL A 267 -10.39 -9.89 7.70
C VAL A 267 -9.83 -10.22 9.09
N TYR A 268 -8.94 -11.17 9.18
CA TYR A 268 -8.12 -11.30 10.39
C TYR A 268 -6.63 -11.29 10.04
N THR A 269 -5.83 -10.85 11.00
CA THR A 269 -4.36 -10.88 10.92
C THR A 269 -3.80 -11.89 11.90
N ARG A 270 -2.65 -12.47 11.56
CA ARG A 270 -1.89 -13.34 12.45
C ARG A 270 -0.41 -12.98 12.36
N GLY A 271 0.19 -12.65 13.49
CA GLY A 271 1.62 -12.36 13.62
C GLY A 271 2.46 -13.61 13.86
N ARG A 272 3.61 -13.42 14.49
CA ARG A 272 4.58 -14.49 14.79
C ARG A 272 4.00 -15.54 15.73
N GLU A 273 3.30 -15.11 16.77
CA GLU A 273 2.69 -15.99 17.76
C GLU A 273 1.24 -16.30 17.39
N GLU A 274 0.77 -17.50 17.71
CA GLU A 274 -0.58 -17.93 17.41
C GLU A 274 -1.64 -17.12 18.18
N SER A 275 -1.29 -16.65 19.38
CA SER A 275 -2.09 -15.73 20.21
C SER A 275 -2.22 -14.31 19.63
N SER A 276 -1.43 -13.95 18.62
CA SER A 276 -1.42 -12.63 17.99
C SER A 276 -2.50 -12.43 16.91
N ARG A 277 -3.51 -13.31 16.88
CA ARG A 277 -4.65 -13.14 15.97
C ARG A 277 -5.46 -11.91 16.36
N HIS A 278 -5.75 -11.08 15.36
CA HIS A 278 -6.62 -9.92 15.51
C HIS A 278 -7.71 -9.95 14.44
N ASP A 279 -8.96 -9.93 14.87
CA ASP A 279 -10.14 -10.02 14.02
C ASP A 279 -10.72 -8.61 13.78
N PHE A 280 -10.98 -8.28 12.52
CA PHE A 280 -11.63 -7.05 12.10
C PHE A 280 -13.04 -7.37 11.65
N MET A 281 -14.02 -6.95 12.48
CA MET A 281 -15.42 -7.25 12.28
C MET A 281 -16.15 -6.07 11.65
N ALA A 282 -17.18 -6.33 10.87
CA ALA A 282 -18.13 -5.31 10.47
C ALA A 282 -18.90 -4.80 11.69
N SER A 283 -19.06 -3.49 11.83
CA SER A 283 -19.86 -2.91 12.91
C SER A 283 -21.36 -3.16 12.67
N ILE A 284 -22.13 -3.23 13.76
CA ILE A 284 -23.60 -3.23 13.68
C ILE A 284 -24.06 -1.85 13.19
N GLY A 285 -25.04 -1.80 12.30
CA GLY A 285 -25.57 -0.54 11.78
C GLY A 285 -26.25 -0.67 10.42
N GLU A 286 -26.62 0.46 9.84
CA GLU A 286 -27.19 0.48 8.50
C GLU A 286 -26.13 0.14 7.46
N LYS A 287 -26.51 -0.75 6.53
CA LYS A 287 -25.67 -1.20 5.42
C LYS A 287 -26.35 -0.82 4.10
N GLU A 288 -25.55 -0.84 3.04
CA GLU A 288 -26.09 -0.70 1.71
C GLU A 288 -27.09 -1.82 1.42
N PRO A 289 -28.24 -1.49 0.78
CA PRO A 289 -29.26 -2.50 0.44
C PRO A 289 -28.66 -3.67 -0.35
N PRO A 290 -29.32 -4.85 -0.38
CA PRO A 290 -28.80 -6.04 -1.03
C PRO A 290 -28.95 -6.01 -2.56
N TYR A 291 -28.63 -4.87 -3.19
CA TYR A 291 -28.49 -4.83 -4.64
C TYR A 291 -27.23 -5.60 -5.08
N PRO A 292 -27.18 -6.15 -6.30
CA PRO A 292 -26.03 -6.86 -6.80
C PRO A 292 -24.78 -5.96 -6.87
N ILE A 293 -23.63 -6.51 -6.50
CA ILE A 293 -22.33 -5.83 -6.60
C ILE A 293 -21.40 -6.69 -7.45
N VAL A 294 -20.71 -6.04 -8.39
CA VAL A 294 -19.60 -6.62 -9.13
C VAL A 294 -18.33 -5.90 -8.73
N VAL A 295 -17.30 -6.65 -8.34
CA VAL A 295 -15.98 -6.10 -8.03
C VAL A 295 -15.02 -6.43 -9.16
N LEU A 296 -14.36 -5.40 -9.71
CA LEU A 296 -13.32 -5.54 -10.73
C LEU A 296 -11.94 -5.61 -10.08
N ILE A 297 -11.15 -6.64 -10.39
CA ILE A 297 -9.76 -6.79 -9.96
C ILE A 297 -8.85 -7.16 -11.12
N ASN A 298 -7.55 -6.88 -10.95
CA ASN A 298 -6.49 -7.32 -11.86
C ASN A 298 -5.17 -7.55 -11.11
N GLY A 299 -4.09 -7.87 -11.82
CA GLY A 299 -2.75 -8.05 -11.25
C GLY A 299 -2.19 -6.84 -10.49
N GLY A 300 -2.72 -5.64 -10.70
CA GLY A 300 -2.39 -4.43 -9.93
C GLY A 300 -3.24 -4.22 -8.68
N SER A 301 -4.22 -5.08 -8.41
CA SER A 301 -5.05 -5.06 -7.19
C SER A 301 -4.30 -5.78 -6.07
N ALA A 302 -3.87 -5.07 -5.01
CA ALA A 302 -3.04 -5.62 -3.96
C ALA A 302 -3.51 -5.24 -2.54
N SER A 303 -3.12 -6.02 -1.52
CA SER A 303 -3.24 -5.70 -0.09
C SER A 303 -4.69 -5.35 0.31
N ALA A 304 -4.98 -4.09 0.70
CA ALA A 304 -6.31 -3.60 1.09
C ALA A 304 -7.39 -3.90 0.03
N SER A 305 -7.05 -3.82 -1.27
CA SER A 305 -7.97 -4.22 -2.36
C SER A 305 -8.32 -5.69 -2.30
N GLU A 306 -7.35 -6.54 -1.97
CA GLU A 306 -7.55 -7.98 -1.86
C GLU A 306 -8.35 -8.36 -0.60
N ILE A 307 -8.21 -7.57 0.47
CA ILE A 307 -9.04 -7.71 1.68
C ILE A 307 -10.51 -7.52 1.33
N ILE A 308 -10.85 -6.44 0.62
CA ILE A 308 -12.24 -6.14 0.23
C ILE A 308 -12.77 -7.21 -0.73
N ALA A 309 -12.03 -7.51 -1.79
CA ALA A 309 -12.45 -8.50 -2.77
C ALA A 309 -12.66 -9.86 -2.11
N GLY A 310 -11.70 -10.30 -1.27
CA GLY A 310 -11.78 -11.57 -0.55
C GLY A 310 -12.91 -11.62 0.48
N ALA A 311 -13.15 -10.54 1.20
CA ALA A 311 -14.25 -10.47 2.18
C ALA A 311 -15.61 -10.52 1.49
N LEU A 312 -15.83 -9.71 0.46
CA LEU A 312 -17.09 -9.69 -0.28
C LEU A 312 -17.36 -11.02 -1.02
N GLN A 313 -16.30 -11.64 -1.55
CA GLN A 313 -16.38 -12.96 -2.17
C GLN A 313 -16.75 -14.05 -1.14
N ASP A 314 -16.07 -14.10 0.00
CA ASP A 314 -16.28 -15.12 1.03
C ASP A 314 -17.67 -15.06 1.63
N HIS A 315 -18.25 -13.86 1.76
CA HIS A 315 -19.63 -13.67 2.21
C HIS A 315 -20.68 -13.80 1.09
N GLY A 316 -20.27 -14.01 -0.17
CA GLY A 316 -21.20 -14.04 -1.30
C GLY A 316 -21.91 -12.71 -1.54
N ARG A 317 -21.35 -11.59 -1.06
CA ARG A 317 -21.95 -10.25 -1.19
C ARG A 317 -21.73 -9.63 -2.57
N ALA A 318 -20.65 -10.01 -3.24
CA ALA A 318 -20.31 -9.53 -4.58
C ALA A 318 -19.79 -10.68 -5.45
N VAL A 319 -19.91 -10.52 -6.76
CA VAL A 319 -19.23 -11.34 -7.76
C VAL A 319 -17.94 -10.64 -8.14
N ILE A 320 -16.82 -11.35 -8.05
CA ILE A 320 -15.49 -10.83 -8.38
C ILE A 320 -15.18 -11.18 -9.83
N ILE A 321 -14.86 -10.21 -10.66
CA ILE A 321 -14.52 -10.45 -12.07
C ILE A 321 -13.21 -9.75 -12.46
N GLY A 322 -12.59 -10.20 -13.53
CA GLY A 322 -11.33 -9.68 -14.05
C GLY A 322 -10.24 -10.73 -14.09
N THR A 323 -9.02 -10.37 -13.73
CA THR A 323 -7.88 -11.30 -13.64
C THR A 323 -7.41 -11.44 -12.20
N GLN A 324 -6.62 -12.48 -11.92
CA GLN A 324 -6.13 -12.75 -10.57
C GLN A 324 -5.36 -11.55 -10.00
N SER A 325 -5.59 -11.22 -8.74
CA SER A 325 -4.91 -10.12 -8.03
C SER A 325 -3.44 -10.42 -7.72
N PHE A 326 -2.72 -9.45 -7.18
CA PHE A 326 -1.28 -9.48 -6.97
C PHE A 326 -0.81 -10.55 -5.98
N GLY A 327 -1.46 -10.68 -4.82
CA GLY A 327 -1.13 -11.65 -3.78
C GLY A 327 -0.34 -11.08 -2.60
N LYS A 328 -0.47 -9.79 -2.28
CA LYS A 328 0.16 -9.18 -1.10
C LYS A 328 -0.68 -9.40 0.14
N GLY A 329 -0.36 -10.46 0.89
CA GLY A 329 -1.03 -10.83 2.13
C GLY A 329 -0.26 -10.47 3.40
N SER A 330 0.75 -9.61 3.33
CA SER A 330 1.58 -9.18 4.46
C SER A 330 1.11 -7.84 5.05
N VAL A 331 1.17 -7.73 6.39
CA VAL A 331 0.86 -6.51 7.15
C VAL A 331 2.16 -5.80 7.48
N GLN A 332 2.31 -4.54 7.04
CA GLN A 332 3.42 -3.69 7.43
C GLN A 332 2.99 -2.79 8.60
N SER A 333 3.73 -2.90 9.71
CA SER A 333 3.67 -1.92 10.80
C SER A 333 4.60 -0.76 10.50
N ILE A 334 4.08 0.46 10.68
CA ILE A 334 4.81 1.70 10.47
C ILE A 334 5.33 2.17 11.82
N MET A 335 6.65 2.28 11.97
CA MET A 335 7.29 2.71 13.20
C MET A 335 8.13 3.96 12.94
N GLY A 336 7.90 5.02 13.71
CA GLY A 336 8.76 6.21 13.69
C GLY A 336 10.10 5.91 14.36
N LEU A 337 11.18 6.35 13.73
CA LEU A 337 12.55 6.26 14.24
C LEU A 337 13.10 7.64 14.58
N PRO A 338 14.21 7.74 15.35
CA PRO A 338 14.91 8.99 15.55
C PRO A 338 15.23 9.71 14.23
N ASN A 339 15.38 11.04 14.27
CA ASN A 339 15.63 11.90 13.10
C ASN A 339 14.51 11.89 12.04
N ASN A 340 13.25 11.68 12.45
CA ASN A 340 12.07 11.63 11.58
C ASN A 340 12.13 10.55 10.49
N ALA A 341 13.00 9.57 10.62
CA ALA A 341 13.03 8.40 9.77
C ALA A 341 11.88 7.43 10.13
N GLY A 342 11.58 6.50 9.24
CA GLY A 342 10.57 5.47 9.45
C GLY A 342 11.08 4.08 9.16
N LEU A 343 10.46 3.09 9.79
CA LEU A 343 10.63 1.68 9.51
C LEU A 343 9.28 1.09 9.16
N LEU A 344 9.16 0.53 7.96
CA LEU A 344 8.11 -0.42 7.62
C LEU A 344 8.64 -1.81 7.91
N LEU A 345 7.91 -2.56 8.73
CA LEU A 345 8.28 -3.93 9.07
C LEU A 345 7.09 -4.86 8.91
N THR A 346 7.27 -5.98 8.24
CA THR A 346 6.25 -7.01 8.15
C THR A 346 6.08 -7.69 9.50
N THR A 347 4.90 -7.55 10.10
CA THR A 347 4.61 -8.03 11.46
C THR A 347 3.53 -9.11 11.50
N ALA A 348 2.71 -9.24 10.46
CA ALA A 348 1.63 -10.22 10.39
C ALA A 348 1.26 -10.57 8.93
N LYS A 349 0.36 -11.53 8.77
CA LYS A 349 -0.27 -11.89 7.49
C LYS A 349 -1.78 -11.71 7.56
N TYR A 350 -2.41 -11.40 6.41
CA TYR A 350 -3.86 -11.32 6.25
C TYR A 350 -4.46 -12.66 5.86
N TYR A 351 -5.68 -12.87 6.36
CA TYR A 351 -6.51 -14.01 5.97
C TYR A 351 -7.94 -13.54 5.73
N THR A 352 -8.58 -14.08 4.69
CA THR A 352 -9.98 -13.80 4.41
C THR A 352 -10.89 -14.41 5.48
N PRO A 353 -12.19 -14.06 5.55
CA PRO A 353 -13.12 -14.61 6.52
C PRO A 353 -13.15 -16.16 6.55
N LYS A 354 -13.03 -16.81 5.40
CA LYS A 354 -12.98 -18.27 5.29
C LYS A 354 -11.58 -18.86 5.54
N GLY A 355 -10.61 -18.07 5.99
CA GLY A 355 -9.28 -18.54 6.37
C GLY A 355 -8.30 -18.71 5.21
N ARG A 356 -8.63 -18.23 4.01
CA ARG A 356 -7.70 -18.28 2.87
C ARG A 356 -6.56 -17.28 3.07
N SER A 357 -5.32 -17.74 2.89
CA SER A 357 -4.15 -16.84 2.83
C SER A 357 -4.14 -16.08 1.50
N ILE A 358 -4.00 -14.76 1.57
CA ILE A 358 -3.82 -13.90 0.40
C ILE A 358 -2.35 -13.96 -0.08
N GLN A 359 -1.40 -14.19 0.84
CA GLN A 359 0.04 -14.13 0.56
C GLN A 359 0.46 -15.07 -0.56
N ALA A 360 1.13 -14.53 -1.56
CA ALA A 360 1.63 -15.20 -2.78
C ALA A 360 0.55 -15.85 -3.68
N LYS A 361 -0.73 -15.83 -3.26
CA LYS A 361 -1.87 -16.42 -3.98
C LYS A 361 -2.78 -15.37 -4.61
N GLY A 362 -3.07 -14.31 -3.88
CA GLY A 362 -4.06 -13.32 -4.28
C GLY A 362 -5.50 -13.83 -4.21
N ILE A 363 -6.39 -13.06 -4.79
CA ILE A 363 -7.80 -13.37 -4.96
C ILE A 363 -8.02 -13.82 -6.41
N THR A 364 -8.54 -15.02 -6.57
CA THR A 364 -8.98 -15.53 -7.87
C THR A 364 -10.39 -15.03 -8.14
N PRO A 365 -10.65 -14.36 -9.28
CA PRO A 365 -11.99 -13.91 -9.61
C PRO A 365 -12.96 -15.10 -9.79
N ASP A 366 -14.25 -14.87 -9.51
CA ASP A 366 -15.31 -15.85 -9.75
C ASP A 366 -15.52 -16.05 -11.25
N ILE A 367 -15.34 -14.98 -12.03
CA ILE A 367 -15.43 -15.00 -13.49
C ILE A 367 -14.17 -14.33 -14.05
N VAL A 368 -13.36 -15.11 -14.76
CA VAL A 368 -12.15 -14.59 -15.43
C VAL A 368 -12.56 -13.80 -16.67
N VAL A 369 -12.18 -12.52 -16.70
CA VAL A 369 -12.38 -11.63 -17.85
C VAL A 369 -11.06 -10.96 -18.16
N GLU A 370 -10.45 -11.32 -19.27
CA GLU A 370 -9.18 -10.72 -19.71
C GLU A 370 -9.36 -9.26 -20.12
N ASN A 371 -8.27 -8.49 -20.02
CA ASN A 371 -8.27 -7.10 -20.48
C ASN A 371 -8.07 -7.04 -21.99
N LEU A 372 -9.17 -7.01 -22.74
CA LEU A 372 -9.16 -6.92 -24.19
C LEU A 372 -9.35 -5.46 -24.64
N VAL A 373 -8.50 -4.99 -25.51
CA VAL A 373 -8.70 -3.73 -26.23
C VAL A 373 -9.56 -4.02 -27.46
N LEU A 374 -10.76 -3.48 -27.54
CA LEU A 374 -11.73 -3.74 -28.60
C LEU A 374 -11.25 -3.37 -30.03
N ASN A 375 -10.07 -2.77 -30.18
CA ASN A 375 -9.47 -2.39 -31.46
C ASN A 375 -8.54 -3.46 -32.07
N GLY A 376 -8.70 -4.74 -31.71
CA GLY A 376 -8.02 -5.86 -32.38
C GLY A 376 -6.51 -6.02 -32.07
N LYS A 377 -5.95 -5.18 -31.21
CA LYS A 377 -4.64 -5.41 -30.62
C LYS A 377 -4.84 -6.00 -29.22
N THR A 378 -4.71 -7.30 -29.12
CA THR A 378 -4.51 -7.92 -27.83
C THR A 378 -3.24 -7.30 -27.23
N ASN A 379 -3.38 -6.48 -26.19
CA ASN A 379 -2.28 -6.34 -25.26
C ASN A 379 -2.15 -7.72 -24.62
N LEU A 380 -1.32 -8.57 -25.22
CA LEU A 380 -0.70 -9.67 -24.50
C LEU A 380 0.11 -8.99 -23.39
N GLU A 381 -0.56 -8.68 -22.29
CA GLU A 381 0.16 -8.33 -21.07
C GLU A 381 1.13 -9.49 -20.86
N SER A 382 2.43 -9.19 -20.96
CA SER A 382 3.48 -10.05 -20.41
C SER A 382 2.97 -10.54 -19.07
N THR A 383 3.09 -11.82 -18.78
CA THR A 383 2.60 -12.46 -17.54
C THR A 383 2.69 -11.47 -16.38
N PRO A 384 1.58 -11.04 -15.78
CA PRO A 384 1.62 -9.94 -14.84
C PRO A 384 2.52 -10.32 -13.66
N PHE A 385 3.46 -9.44 -13.32
CA PHE A 385 4.36 -9.58 -12.20
C PHE A 385 3.55 -9.63 -10.89
N ARG A 386 3.84 -10.60 -10.02
CA ARG A 386 3.08 -10.87 -8.80
C ARG A 386 3.99 -10.99 -7.60
N GLU A 387 3.41 -10.99 -6.40
CA GLU A 387 4.11 -11.16 -5.12
C GLU A 387 5.04 -12.40 -5.12
N LYS A 388 4.59 -13.53 -5.66
CA LYS A 388 5.38 -14.77 -5.72
C LYS A 388 6.64 -14.68 -6.61
N ASP A 389 6.73 -13.66 -7.45
CA ASP A 389 7.83 -13.44 -8.39
C ASP A 389 8.90 -12.50 -7.77
N LEU A 390 8.64 -11.94 -6.58
CA LEU A 390 9.59 -11.13 -5.81
C LEU A 390 10.64 -12.03 -5.15
N GLU A 391 11.91 -11.60 -5.17
CA GLU A 391 12.96 -12.24 -4.38
C GLU A 391 12.63 -12.13 -2.88
N HIS A 392 12.91 -13.18 -2.12
CA HIS A 392 12.62 -13.27 -0.68
C HIS A 392 11.14 -13.04 -0.31
N HIS A 393 10.19 -13.28 -1.21
CA HIS A 393 8.77 -13.16 -0.87
C HIS A 393 8.39 -14.11 0.27
N ILE A 394 7.52 -13.65 1.16
CA ILE A 394 7.01 -14.44 2.27
C ILE A 394 6.09 -15.54 1.72
N THR A 395 6.34 -16.79 2.10
CA THR A 395 5.48 -17.92 1.71
C THR A 395 4.16 -17.91 2.50
N ASP A 396 3.14 -18.58 1.97
CA ASP A 396 1.81 -18.70 2.60
C ASP A 396 1.80 -19.57 3.88
N GLY A 397 2.93 -20.20 4.22
CA GLY A 397 3.08 -21.07 5.40
C GLY A 397 2.52 -22.50 5.20
N THR A 398 2.02 -22.83 4.02
CA THR A 398 1.50 -24.18 3.70
C THR A 398 2.58 -25.17 3.26
N LYS A 399 3.80 -24.72 2.97
CA LYS A 399 4.94 -25.62 2.77
C LYS A 399 5.46 -26.06 4.14
N LYS A 400 5.47 -27.39 4.37
CA LYS A 400 6.23 -27.99 5.47
C LYS A 400 7.64 -27.43 5.46
N PRO A 401 8.29 -27.19 6.64
CA PRO A 401 9.69 -26.80 6.66
C PRO A 401 10.47 -27.78 5.79
N VAL A 402 11.20 -27.27 4.83
CA VAL A 402 12.26 -28.04 4.17
C VAL A 402 13.13 -28.50 5.33
N GLY A 403 13.37 -29.81 5.44
CA GLY A 403 14.18 -30.40 6.51
C GLY A 403 15.53 -29.68 6.62
N PRO A 404 16.26 -29.87 7.72
CA PRO A 404 17.45 -29.08 8.02
C PRO A 404 18.32 -28.97 6.78
N GLU A 405 18.63 -27.72 6.39
CA GLU A 405 19.59 -27.43 5.35
C GLU A 405 20.83 -28.27 5.60
N GLN A 406 21.24 -29.05 4.62
CA GLN A 406 22.54 -29.70 4.69
C GLN A 406 23.59 -28.62 4.91
N PRO A 407 24.52 -28.79 5.84
CA PRO A 407 25.54 -27.79 6.08
C PRO A 407 26.22 -27.44 4.76
N GLU A 408 26.20 -26.16 4.43
CA GLU A 408 26.91 -25.63 3.25
C GLU A 408 28.32 -26.20 3.26
N LYS A 409 28.71 -26.85 2.15
CA LYS A 409 30.11 -27.26 1.95
C LYS A 409 30.98 -26.02 2.15
N PRO A 410 32.08 -26.11 2.87
CA PRO A 410 33.02 -25.02 3.06
C PRO A 410 33.36 -24.46 1.67
N LEU A 411 33.13 -23.16 1.47
CA LEU A 411 33.53 -22.45 0.26
C LEU A 411 35.03 -22.69 0.04
N SER A 412 35.37 -23.37 -1.03
CA SER A 412 36.75 -23.40 -1.51
C SER A 412 37.25 -21.97 -1.71
N PRO A 413 38.52 -21.65 -1.43
CA PRO A 413 39.06 -20.31 -1.62
C PRO A 413 38.71 -19.83 -3.04
N ALA A 414 38.01 -18.69 -3.11
CA ALA A 414 37.60 -18.10 -4.37
C ALA A 414 38.83 -17.87 -5.27
N GLN A 415 38.88 -18.52 -6.41
CA GLN A 415 39.75 -18.10 -7.51
C GLN A 415 39.30 -16.69 -7.94
N PRO A 416 40.22 -15.77 -8.23
CA PRO A 416 39.85 -14.45 -8.73
C PRO A 416 39.06 -14.61 -10.04
N LEU A 417 37.79 -14.19 -10.01
CA LEU A 417 36.99 -14.07 -11.20
C LEU A 417 37.65 -13.06 -12.16
N PRO A 418 37.71 -13.33 -13.46
CA PRO A 418 38.16 -12.35 -14.44
C PRO A 418 37.31 -11.09 -14.32
N LEU A 419 37.94 -9.92 -14.24
CA LEU A 419 37.30 -8.63 -14.28
C LEU A 419 36.39 -8.57 -15.48
N ALA A 420 35.08 -8.60 -15.26
CA ALA A 420 34.11 -8.26 -16.28
C ALA A 420 34.37 -6.81 -16.73
N PRO A 421 34.33 -6.51 -18.03
CA PRO A 421 34.51 -5.15 -18.49
C PRO A 421 33.46 -4.26 -17.84
N SER A 422 33.89 -3.11 -17.35
CA SER A 422 33.06 -2.10 -16.72
C SER A 422 31.85 -1.81 -17.62
N GLN A 423 30.68 -2.33 -17.25
CA GLN A 423 29.44 -1.85 -17.84
C GLN A 423 29.29 -0.40 -17.42
N LYS A 424 29.22 0.48 -18.41
CA LYS A 424 28.75 1.86 -18.21
C LYS A 424 27.43 1.81 -17.47
N PRO A 425 27.13 2.80 -16.60
CA PRO A 425 25.82 2.88 -15.97
C PRO A 425 24.75 2.73 -17.04
N ASP A 426 23.84 1.80 -16.82
CA ASP A 426 22.70 1.60 -17.70
C ASP A 426 21.76 2.79 -17.54
N ASP A 427 21.87 3.75 -18.45
CA ASP A 427 20.97 4.90 -18.55
C ASP A 427 19.52 4.50 -18.90
N SER A 428 19.22 3.20 -18.96
CA SER A 428 17.88 2.66 -19.24
C SER A 428 17.03 2.46 -17.99
N ILE A 429 17.54 2.72 -16.77
CA ILE A 429 16.67 2.88 -15.60
C ILE A 429 15.94 4.21 -15.80
N LYS A 430 14.82 4.13 -16.50
CA LYS A 430 13.87 5.24 -16.56
C LYS A 430 13.58 5.65 -15.12
N PRO A 431 13.68 6.95 -14.78
CA PRO A 431 13.19 7.46 -13.53
C PRO A 431 11.77 6.94 -13.35
N ILE A 432 11.38 6.63 -12.12
CA ILE A 432 9.98 6.37 -11.76
C ILE A 432 9.26 7.72 -11.91
N ASP A 433 9.00 8.11 -13.15
CA ASP A 433 8.27 9.33 -13.54
C ASP A 433 6.76 9.15 -13.49
N ASP A 434 6.28 8.06 -12.91
CA ASP A 434 4.88 7.89 -12.60
C ASP A 434 4.54 8.49 -11.22
N ILE A 435 4.75 9.79 -11.07
CA ILE A 435 3.90 10.57 -10.18
C ILE A 435 2.51 10.49 -10.83
N HIS A 436 1.71 9.63 -10.27
CA HIS A 436 0.36 9.28 -10.68
C HIS A 436 -0.44 10.55 -10.97
N VAL A 437 -0.50 10.93 -12.23
CA VAL A 437 -1.50 11.90 -12.70
C VAL A 437 -2.84 11.22 -12.45
N PRO A 438 -3.69 11.74 -11.57
CA PRO A 438 -4.98 11.11 -11.34
C PRO A 438 -5.72 11.08 -12.67
N PRO A 439 -6.08 9.89 -13.21
CA PRO A 439 -6.71 9.79 -14.51
C PRO A 439 -7.97 10.63 -14.49
N LYS A 440 -8.21 11.41 -15.54
CA LYS A 440 -9.45 12.15 -15.76
C LYS A 440 -10.66 11.22 -15.53
N THR A 441 -11.78 11.75 -15.04
CA THR A 441 -13.03 11.00 -14.94
C THR A 441 -13.23 10.20 -16.23
N LEU A 442 -13.54 8.89 -16.12
CA LEU A 442 -13.77 8.03 -17.28
C LEU A 442 -14.72 8.73 -18.24
N THR A 443 -14.29 8.97 -19.47
CA THR A 443 -15.16 9.50 -20.52
C THR A 443 -16.09 8.39 -21.01
N ASP A 444 -17.21 8.76 -21.65
CA ASP A 444 -18.13 7.77 -22.22
C ASP A 444 -17.45 6.86 -23.26
N ASP A 445 -16.48 7.39 -24.00
CA ASP A 445 -15.68 6.60 -24.95
C ASP A 445 -14.76 5.59 -24.23
N GLN A 446 -14.17 5.97 -23.12
CA GLN A 446 -13.37 5.05 -22.31
C GLN A 446 -14.23 3.94 -21.68
N VAL A 447 -15.43 4.25 -21.23
CA VAL A 447 -16.38 3.25 -20.73
C VAL A 447 -16.75 2.25 -21.84
N LYS A 448 -17.02 2.72 -23.05
CA LYS A 448 -17.36 1.87 -24.20
C LYS A 448 -16.20 0.99 -24.68
N GLN A 449 -14.96 1.34 -24.37
CA GLN A 449 -13.76 0.58 -24.76
C GLN A 449 -13.27 -0.37 -23.66
N ASP A 450 -13.76 -0.24 -22.42
CA ASP A 450 -13.37 -1.08 -21.30
C ASP A 450 -14.17 -2.39 -21.29
N TYR A 451 -13.60 -3.44 -21.87
CA TYR A 451 -14.27 -4.72 -22.01
C TYR A 451 -14.69 -5.34 -20.67
N GLN A 452 -13.84 -5.26 -19.64
CA GLN A 452 -14.16 -5.78 -18.30
C GLN A 452 -15.32 -5.01 -17.67
N LEU A 453 -15.34 -3.69 -17.84
CA LEU A 453 -16.44 -2.84 -17.34
C LEU A 453 -17.75 -3.16 -18.05
N LEU A 454 -17.74 -3.36 -19.37
CA LEU A 454 -18.93 -3.78 -20.12
C LEU A 454 -19.46 -5.14 -19.63
N ARG A 455 -18.56 -6.12 -19.39
CA ARG A 455 -18.99 -7.43 -18.81
C ARG A 455 -19.60 -7.29 -17.42
N ALA A 456 -19.09 -6.36 -16.60
CA ALA A 456 -19.67 -6.06 -15.30
C ALA A 456 -21.11 -5.51 -15.40
N VAL A 457 -21.34 -4.60 -16.34
CA VAL A 457 -22.69 -4.05 -16.62
C VAL A 457 -23.62 -5.14 -17.10
N ASP A 458 -23.18 -5.99 -18.05
CA ASP A 458 -23.99 -7.10 -18.56
C ASP A 458 -24.39 -8.07 -17.47
N LEU A 459 -23.48 -8.36 -16.53
CA LEU A 459 -23.75 -9.24 -15.40
C LEU A 459 -24.82 -8.67 -14.47
N LEU A 460 -24.73 -7.36 -14.15
CA LEU A 460 -25.75 -6.69 -13.32
C LEU A 460 -27.13 -6.70 -13.99
N LYS A 461 -27.20 -6.41 -15.29
CA LYS A 461 -28.46 -6.44 -16.07
C LYS A 461 -29.03 -7.86 -16.15
N GLY A 462 -28.17 -8.86 -16.40
CA GLY A 462 -28.55 -10.27 -16.43
C GLY A 462 -29.14 -10.74 -15.10
N TRP A 463 -28.55 -10.31 -13.97
CA TRP A 463 -29.07 -10.58 -12.64
C TRP A 463 -30.51 -10.06 -12.45
N GLU A 464 -30.79 -8.83 -12.89
CA GLU A 464 -32.12 -8.27 -12.81
C GLU A 464 -33.16 -9.05 -13.63
N LEU A 465 -32.78 -9.47 -14.84
CA LEU A 465 -33.65 -10.27 -15.71
C LEU A 465 -33.98 -11.62 -15.06
N LEU A 466 -32.98 -12.29 -14.50
CA LEU A 466 -33.17 -13.56 -13.79
C LEU A 466 -34.06 -13.41 -12.54
N LYS A 467 -33.88 -12.32 -11.78
CA LYS A 467 -34.72 -12.02 -10.61
C LYS A 467 -36.18 -11.76 -10.99
N LYS A 468 -36.42 -11.04 -12.10
CA LYS A 468 -37.77 -10.84 -12.64
C LYS A 468 -38.39 -12.14 -13.12
N ALA A 469 -37.65 -12.99 -13.83
CA ALA A 469 -38.12 -14.30 -14.28
C ALA A 469 -38.45 -15.26 -13.13
N ALA A 470 -37.67 -15.20 -12.01
CA ALA A 470 -37.95 -16.02 -10.83
C ALA A 470 -39.18 -15.55 -10.02
N LYS A 471 -39.56 -14.27 -10.08
CA LYS A 471 -40.76 -13.73 -9.41
C LYS A 471 -42.06 -14.02 -10.20
N ASN A 472 -41.96 -14.32 -11.48
CA ASN A 472 -43.08 -14.62 -12.34
C ASN A 472 -43.40 -16.15 -12.43
N LYS A 473 -42.66 -16.95 -11.70
CA LYS A 473 -42.94 -18.36 -11.42
C LYS A 473 -43.50 -18.54 -10.01
#